data_4cf1ef9629f550ff5b09a571c46dff0c
#
_entry.id   4cf1ef9629f550ff5b09a571c46dff0c
#
_cell.length_a   1.000
_cell.length_b   1.000
_cell.length_c   1.000
_cell.angle_alpha   90.00
_cell.angle_beta   90.00
_cell.angle_gamma   90.00
#
_symmetry.space_group_name_H-M   'P 1'
#
loop_
_entity.id
_entity.type
_entity.pdbx_description
1 polymer ?
#
loop_
_entity_poly.entity_id
_entity_poly.type
_entity_poly.pdbx_seq_one_letter_code
_entity_poly.pdbx_strand_id
1 'polypeptide(L)'
;IIIILLPCMWGVYSFSPHFFYSQVEKYNDFKKTEKFKTDNQHPEKLLWYDWAPSNLVNLGLDLRGGAHVLVEVNLEDVYSERILNFWPEIRKTLRTIRGDVGSFTQNLSDGDDNLIIEISKKSGISDAISILSNQISQSNKVLNFSKFEENKIKVSFNQQEKNKIDKQTMDQSLEIIRRRVDEAGTREPTIQKQGDRRIVIQVPGLGSAEELLQLIGKTAKLTFHQVIKNNVSCEKKPSSRNIIVPSIDDINSCLELEKRFVVSGSQLTNAQPSFDQNNRPAVSFQFNPVGGRKFGDYTKNNIGNPFAIVLDNQVISAPIIQSHIPGGSGIITGDFTVEESNRLAILLRAGALPA
;
A
#
# COMPACT_ATOMS: atom_id res chain seq x y z
N ILE A 1 47.10 -12.42 -41.83
CA ILE A 1 47.29 -12.33 -40.34
C ILE A 1 46.67 -11.03 -39.83
N ILE A 2 46.93 -9.84 -40.40
CA ILE A 2 46.41 -8.54 -39.98
C ILE A 2 44.87 -8.50 -40.04
N ILE A 3 44.23 -9.09 -41.05
CA ILE A 3 42.78 -9.13 -41.24
C ILE A 3 42.07 -9.95 -40.12
N ILE A 4 42.75 -10.89 -39.49
CA ILE A 4 42.24 -11.70 -38.42
C ILE A 4 42.52 -11.05 -37.02
N LEU A 5 43.66 -10.39 -36.89
CA LEU A 5 44.06 -9.75 -35.65
C LEU A 5 43.19 -8.53 -35.29
N LEU A 6 42.78 -7.73 -36.27
CA LEU A 6 41.95 -6.53 -36.07
C LEU A 6 40.56 -6.87 -35.42
N PRO A 7 39.77 -7.82 -35.97
CA PRO A 7 38.51 -8.16 -35.34
C PRO A 7 38.67 -8.86 -33.96
N CYS A 8 39.78 -9.61 -33.76
CA CYS A 8 40.06 -10.19 -32.43
C CYS A 8 40.40 -9.12 -31.40
N MET A 9 41.21 -8.12 -31.74
CA MET A 9 41.51 -6.98 -30.87
C MET A 9 40.24 -6.17 -30.57
N TRP A 10 39.38 -5.94 -31.58
CA TRP A 10 38.12 -5.24 -31.41
C TRP A 10 37.17 -6.03 -30.51
N GLY A 11 37.11 -7.35 -30.64
CA GLY A 11 36.35 -8.24 -29.78
C GLY A 11 36.81 -8.17 -28.31
N VAL A 12 38.12 -8.24 -28.07
CA VAL A 12 38.70 -8.10 -26.70
C VAL A 12 38.41 -6.72 -26.13
N TYR A 13 38.54 -5.66 -26.92
CA TYR A 13 38.20 -4.29 -26.51
C TYR A 13 36.72 -4.15 -26.16
N SER A 14 35.82 -4.66 -27.01
CA SER A 14 34.38 -4.61 -26.79
C SER A 14 33.93 -5.44 -25.57
N PHE A 15 34.66 -6.52 -25.23
CA PHE A 15 34.36 -7.40 -24.11
C PHE A 15 35.05 -6.96 -22.81
N SER A 16 35.97 -6.00 -22.85
CA SER A 16 36.72 -5.53 -21.68
C SER A 16 35.88 -5.08 -20.50
N PRO A 17 34.68 -4.47 -20.64
CA PRO A 17 33.82 -4.08 -19.50
C PRO A 17 33.44 -5.25 -18.61
N HIS A 18 33.34 -6.45 -19.19
CA HIS A 18 32.90 -7.65 -18.44
C HIS A 18 33.97 -8.17 -17.48
N PHE A 19 35.25 -7.92 -17.77
CA PHE A 19 36.36 -8.25 -16.85
C PHE A 19 36.40 -7.29 -15.64
N PHE A 20 35.89 -6.08 -15.80
CA PHE A 20 35.83 -5.05 -14.76
C PHE A 20 34.38 -4.70 -14.37
N TYR A 21 33.51 -5.70 -14.39
CA TYR A 21 32.06 -5.54 -14.26
C TYR A 21 31.64 -4.60 -13.14
N SER A 22 32.13 -4.82 -11.91
CA SER A 22 31.79 -4.00 -10.73
C SER A 22 32.22 -2.53 -10.86
N GLN A 23 33.34 -2.25 -11.55
CA GLN A 23 33.85 -0.88 -11.75
C GLN A 23 33.02 -0.17 -12.83
N VAL A 24 32.73 -0.84 -13.92
CA VAL A 24 31.91 -0.31 -15.03
C VAL A 24 30.47 -0.09 -14.57
N GLU A 25 29.95 -0.95 -13.74
CA GLU A 25 28.62 -0.81 -13.18
C GLU A 25 28.51 0.44 -12.30
N LYS A 26 29.43 0.64 -11.37
CA LYS A 26 29.50 1.87 -10.54
C LYS A 26 29.60 3.13 -11.39
N TYR A 27 30.40 3.07 -12.46
CA TYR A 27 30.52 4.16 -13.42
C TYR A 27 29.18 4.45 -14.14
N ASN A 28 28.49 3.42 -14.61
CA ASN A 28 27.20 3.57 -15.29
C ASN A 28 26.11 4.12 -14.34
N ASP A 29 26.10 3.69 -13.09
CA ASP A 29 25.15 4.17 -12.08
C ASP A 29 25.43 5.62 -11.72
N PHE A 30 26.71 5.99 -11.57
CA PHE A 30 27.10 7.38 -11.39
C PHE A 30 26.67 8.27 -12.56
N LYS A 31 26.91 7.84 -13.80
CA LYS A 31 26.52 8.59 -15.00
C LYS A 31 25.00 8.79 -15.13
N LYS A 32 24.19 7.85 -14.63
CA LYS A 32 22.74 8.02 -14.53
C LYS A 32 22.35 9.06 -13.50
N THR A 33 23.05 9.11 -12.37
CA THR A 33 22.77 10.04 -11.26
C THR A 33 23.20 11.47 -11.61
N GLU A 34 24.29 11.65 -12.35
CA GLU A 34 24.77 12.97 -12.81
C GLU A 34 23.84 13.66 -13.80
N LYS A 35 23.10 12.91 -14.61
CA LYS A 35 22.07 13.49 -15.48
C LYS A 35 20.95 14.19 -14.73
N PHE A 36 20.82 13.94 -13.43
CA PHE A 36 19.82 14.57 -12.55
C PHE A 36 20.38 15.69 -11.64
N LYS A 37 21.71 15.87 -11.56
CA LYS A 37 22.33 16.88 -10.71
C LYS A 37 23.27 17.77 -11.52
N THR A 38 22.78 18.95 -11.89
CA THR A 38 23.58 20.09 -12.28
C THR A 38 24.17 20.70 -11.01
N ASP A 39 25.15 20.08 -10.36
CA ASP A 39 25.96 20.78 -9.39
C ASP A 39 27.35 20.15 -9.24
N ASN A 40 28.36 21.04 -9.23
CA ASN A 40 29.78 20.79 -9.35
C ASN A 40 30.37 20.12 -8.10
N GLN A 41 30.32 18.81 -7.98
CA GLN A 41 31.26 18.08 -7.14
C GLN A 41 31.70 16.80 -7.85
N HIS A 42 32.92 16.84 -8.41
CA HIS A 42 33.61 15.66 -8.91
C HIS A 42 33.91 14.71 -7.75
N PRO A 43 33.33 13.50 -7.70
CA PRO A 43 33.78 12.51 -6.74
C PRO A 43 35.11 11.88 -7.19
N GLU A 44 35.89 11.49 -6.19
CA GLU A 44 37.18 10.86 -6.33
C GLU A 44 37.18 9.71 -7.35
N LYS A 45 38.19 9.78 -8.26
CA LYS A 45 38.64 8.76 -9.21
C LYS A 45 37.61 7.67 -9.57
N LEU A 46 36.78 7.94 -10.57
CA LEU A 46 36.12 6.88 -11.32
C LEU A 46 37.17 5.97 -11.95
N LEU A 47 37.15 4.69 -11.58
CA LEU A 47 38.10 3.67 -12.05
C LEU A 47 37.85 3.23 -13.50
N TRP A 48 36.92 3.87 -14.22
CA TRP A 48 36.58 3.57 -15.60
C TRP A 48 36.63 4.83 -16.48
N TYR A 49 37.06 4.69 -17.71
CA TYR A 49 37.31 5.80 -18.61
C TYR A 49 36.13 6.09 -19.55
N ASP A 50 35.80 7.36 -19.79
CA ASP A 50 34.70 7.79 -20.68
C ASP A 50 34.83 7.31 -22.12
N TRP A 51 36.05 7.06 -22.63
CA TRP A 51 36.32 6.55 -23.95
C TRP A 51 36.22 5.03 -24.09
N ALA A 52 36.16 4.31 -22.96
CA ALA A 52 36.06 2.85 -22.93
C ALA A 52 34.60 2.39 -23.05
N PRO A 53 34.33 1.23 -23.69
CA PRO A 53 32.99 0.68 -23.75
C PRO A 53 32.45 0.41 -22.34
N SER A 54 31.19 0.79 -22.10
CA SER A 54 30.57 0.64 -20.77
C SER A 54 29.30 -0.22 -20.83
N ASN A 55 29.04 -0.87 -21.96
CA ASN A 55 27.90 -1.77 -22.10
C ASN A 55 28.18 -3.08 -21.35
N LEU A 56 27.34 -3.39 -20.35
CA LEU A 56 27.39 -4.63 -19.60
C LEU A 56 26.23 -5.54 -20.01
N VAL A 57 26.52 -6.84 -20.08
CA VAL A 57 25.46 -7.86 -20.22
C VAL A 57 24.74 -8.00 -18.90
N ASN A 58 23.41 -8.01 -18.91
CA ASN A 58 22.61 -8.26 -17.72
C ASN A 58 22.78 -9.73 -17.30
N LEU A 59 23.45 -9.92 -16.18
CA LEU A 59 23.64 -11.23 -15.58
C LEU A 59 22.41 -11.59 -14.75
N GLY A 60 21.86 -12.79 -14.97
CA GLY A 60 20.74 -13.31 -14.17
C GLY A 60 21.13 -13.64 -12.72
N LEU A 61 20.13 -14.01 -11.92
CA LEU A 61 20.25 -14.36 -10.50
C LEU A 61 21.37 -15.36 -10.21
N ASP A 62 21.55 -16.38 -11.06
CA ASP A 62 22.53 -17.47 -10.88
C ASP A 62 23.98 -16.98 -10.97
N LEU A 63 24.24 -15.89 -11.70
CA LEU A 63 25.59 -15.38 -11.96
C LEU A 63 25.91 -14.12 -11.13
N ARG A 64 24.89 -13.36 -10.75
CA ARG A 64 25.06 -12.08 -10.06
C ARG A 64 24.65 -12.17 -8.58
N GLY A 65 23.93 -13.23 -8.21
CA GLY A 65 23.18 -13.24 -6.96
C GLY A 65 21.96 -12.32 -7.04
N GLY A 66 21.15 -12.32 -6.02
CA GLY A 66 19.97 -11.48 -5.95
C GLY A 66 18.98 -12.01 -4.93
N ALA A 67 17.90 -11.26 -4.73
CA ALA A 67 16.84 -11.64 -3.84
C ALA A 67 15.77 -12.47 -4.57
N HIS A 68 15.33 -13.55 -3.96
CA HIS A 68 14.21 -14.37 -4.39
C HIS A 68 13.22 -14.50 -3.23
N VAL A 69 11.98 -14.05 -3.43
CA VAL A 69 10.94 -14.09 -2.41
C VAL A 69 9.66 -14.63 -3.01
N LEU A 70 8.98 -15.48 -2.23
CA LEU A 70 7.64 -15.95 -2.50
C LEU A 70 6.70 -15.30 -1.47
N VAL A 71 5.75 -14.49 -1.95
CA VAL A 71 4.74 -13.86 -1.11
C VAL A 71 3.38 -14.48 -1.36
N GLU A 72 2.56 -14.57 -0.33
CA GLU A 72 1.17 -15.00 -0.40
C GLU A 72 0.24 -13.82 -0.17
N VAL A 73 -0.80 -13.71 -1.00
CA VAL A 73 -1.82 -12.66 -0.92
C VAL A 73 -2.93 -13.13 0.01
N ASN A 74 -3.20 -12.37 1.07
CA ASN A 74 -4.28 -12.66 2.03
C ASN A 74 -5.63 -12.18 1.47
N LEU A 75 -6.34 -13.07 0.79
CA LEU A 75 -7.63 -12.75 0.17
C LEU A 75 -8.78 -12.63 1.19
N GLU A 76 -8.65 -13.24 2.35
CA GLU A 76 -9.66 -13.25 3.42
C GLU A 76 -9.93 -11.81 3.91
N ASP A 77 -8.90 -11.02 4.11
CA ASP A 77 -9.02 -9.61 4.52
C ASP A 77 -9.72 -8.76 3.44
N VAL A 78 -9.46 -9.07 2.17
CA VAL A 78 -10.12 -8.39 1.03
C VAL A 78 -11.61 -8.69 1.00
N TYR A 79 -12.00 -9.94 1.21
CA TYR A 79 -13.41 -10.31 1.28
C TYR A 79 -14.10 -9.61 2.45
N SER A 80 -13.49 -9.62 3.62
CA SER A 80 -14.01 -8.96 4.81
C SER A 80 -14.25 -7.47 4.60
N GLU A 81 -13.27 -6.77 4.03
CA GLU A 81 -13.40 -5.33 3.76
C GLU A 81 -14.48 -5.04 2.70
N ARG A 82 -14.55 -5.85 1.64
CA ARG A 82 -15.55 -5.69 0.59
C ARG A 82 -16.97 -6.02 1.05
N ILE A 83 -17.16 -7.05 1.88
CA ILE A 83 -18.48 -7.39 2.46
C ILE A 83 -18.99 -6.27 3.36
N LEU A 84 -18.10 -5.66 4.17
CA LEU A 84 -18.47 -4.53 5.04
C LEU A 84 -19.01 -3.33 4.25
N ASN A 85 -18.60 -3.14 3.00
CA ASN A 85 -19.12 -2.07 2.15
C ASN A 85 -20.62 -2.24 1.83
N PHE A 86 -21.16 -3.48 1.89
CA PHE A 86 -22.59 -3.74 1.73
C PHE A 86 -23.39 -3.57 3.03
N TRP A 87 -22.70 -3.44 4.19
CA TRP A 87 -23.39 -3.31 5.48
C TRP A 87 -24.41 -2.16 5.56
N PRO A 88 -24.16 -0.96 5.04
CA PRO A 88 -25.15 0.12 5.06
C PRO A 88 -26.47 -0.25 4.35
N GLU A 89 -26.38 -0.98 3.24
CA GLU A 89 -27.52 -1.43 2.46
C GLU A 89 -28.27 -2.56 3.18
N ILE A 90 -27.55 -3.58 3.65
CA ILE A 90 -28.08 -4.67 4.48
C ILE A 90 -28.80 -4.10 5.70
N ARG A 91 -28.17 -3.16 6.40
CA ARG A 91 -28.74 -2.50 7.59
C ARG A 91 -30.01 -1.71 7.24
N LYS A 92 -30.05 -1.05 6.10
CA LYS A 92 -31.23 -0.31 5.64
C LYS A 92 -32.38 -1.28 5.39
N THR A 93 -32.15 -2.39 4.70
CA THR A 93 -33.14 -3.43 4.43
C THR A 93 -33.65 -4.08 5.71
N LEU A 94 -32.77 -4.47 6.65
CA LEU A 94 -33.17 -5.05 7.94
C LEU A 94 -34.00 -4.08 8.82
N ARG A 95 -33.80 -2.78 8.68
CA ARG A 95 -34.62 -1.78 9.39
C ARG A 95 -36.06 -1.74 8.90
N THR A 96 -36.33 -2.03 7.62
CA THR A 96 -37.70 -2.06 7.07
C THR A 96 -38.54 -3.21 7.66
N ILE A 97 -37.88 -4.29 8.09
CA ILE A 97 -38.49 -5.47 8.71
C ILE A 97 -38.18 -5.63 10.19
N ARG A 98 -37.87 -4.51 10.88
CA ARG A 98 -37.49 -4.54 12.30
C ARG A 98 -38.55 -5.16 13.21
N GLY A 99 -39.83 -5.12 12.80
CA GLY A 99 -40.92 -5.79 13.51
C GLY A 99 -40.72 -7.30 13.62
N ASP A 100 -40.19 -7.93 12.56
CA ASP A 100 -40.05 -9.38 12.43
C ASP A 100 -38.69 -9.88 12.92
N VAL A 101 -37.60 -9.12 12.68
CA VAL A 101 -36.23 -9.51 13.07
C VAL A 101 -35.79 -8.99 14.45
N GLY A 102 -36.42 -7.94 14.97
CA GLY A 102 -36.08 -7.30 16.23
C GLY A 102 -34.81 -6.44 16.13
N SER A 103 -33.96 -6.50 17.17
CA SER A 103 -32.62 -5.89 17.14
C SER A 103 -31.67 -6.79 16.38
N PHE A 104 -30.70 -6.17 15.70
CA PHE A 104 -29.67 -6.91 14.96
C PHE A 104 -28.31 -6.26 15.12
N THR A 105 -27.29 -7.09 15.16
CA THR A 105 -25.88 -6.71 15.26
C THR A 105 -25.07 -7.40 14.19
N GLN A 106 -24.00 -6.75 13.73
CA GLN A 106 -23.01 -7.38 12.86
C GLN A 106 -21.87 -7.93 13.71
N ASN A 107 -21.38 -9.09 13.36
CA ASN A 107 -20.16 -9.68 13.89
C ASN A 107 -19.29 -10.11 12.73
N LEU A 108 -18.08 -9.57 12.65
CA LEU A 108 -17.05 -9.98 11.72
C LEU A 108 -15.93 -10.57 12.56
N SER A 109 -15.63 -11.84 12.39
CA SER A 109 -14.45 -12.45 13.01
C SER A 109 -13.22 -12.08 12.16
N ASP A 110 -12.12 -11.72 12.82
CA ASP A 110 -10.86 -11.49 12.15
C ASP A 110 -10.44 -12.78 11.40
N GLY A 111 -10.17 -12.64 10.10
CA GLY A 111 -9.80 -13.76 9.24
C GLY A 111 -10.96 -14.54 8.60
N ASP A 112 -12.22 -14.15 8.86
CA ASP A 112 -13.39 -14.76 8.21
C ASP A 112 -13.75 -14.04 6.91
N ASP A 113 -13.98 -14.79 5.86
CA ASP A 113 -14.46 -14.30 4.56
C ASP A 113 -15.97 -14.01 4.52
N ASN A 114 -16.62 -14.00 5.71
CA ASN A 114 -18.06 -13.93 5.87
C ASN A 114 -18.47 -12.90 6.91
N LEU A 115 -19.58 -12.19 6.65
CA LEU A 115 -20.22 -11.34 7.64
C LEU A 115 -21.34 -12.11 8.33
N ILE A 116 -21.32 -12.17 9.65
CA ILE A 116 -22.38 -12.78 10.46
C ILE A 116 -23.28 -11.68 11.02
N ILE A 117 -24.57 -11.81 10.78
CA ILE A 117 -25.61 -10.92 11.30
C ILE A 117 -26.40 -11.69 12.34
N GLU A 118 -26.35 -11.25 13.57
CA GLU A 118 -27.16 -11.81 14.66
C GLU A 118 -28.45 -11.00 14.82
N ILE A 119 -29.59 -11.70 14.85
CA ILE A 119 -30.92 -11.10 15.03
C ILE A 119 -31.58 -11.64 16.29
N SER A 120 -32.37 -10.78 16.98
CA SER A 120 -32.94 -11.16 18.27
C SER A 120 -34.19 -12.04 18.16
N LYS A 121 -34.96 -11.96 17.07
CA LYS A 121 -36.15 -12.76 16.86
C LYS A 121 -35.91 -13.89 15.87
N LYS A 122 -35.77 -15.12 16.36
CA LYS A 122 -35.49 -16.32 15.54
C LYS A 122 -36.53 -16.59 14.45
N SER A 123 -37.80 -16.24 14.69
CA SER A 123 -38.89 -16.44 13.72
C SER A 123 -38.74 -15.63 12.43
N GLY A 124 -38.05 -14.48 12.48
CA GLY A 124 -37.87 -13.60 11.32
C GLY A 124 -36.69 -13.94 10.41
N ILE A 125 -35.93 -15.01 10.70
CA ILE A 125 -34.72 -15.35 9.91
C ILE A 125 -35.03 -15.66 8.46
N SER A 126 -36.04 -16.53 8.21
CA SER A 126 -36.42 -16.95 6.85
C SER A 126 -36.88 -15.76 6.02
N ASP A 127 -37.66 -14.87 6.63
CA ASP A 127 -38.16 -13.67 5.97
C ASP A 127 -37.05 -12.68 5.69
N ALA A 128 -36.15 -12.51 6.67
CA ALA A 128 -34.95 -11.66 6.51
C ALA A 128 -34.06 -12.15 5.37
N ILE A 129 -33.76 -13.46 5.29
CA ILE A 129 -32.97 -14.05 4.20
C ILE A 129 -33.67 -13.85 2.86
N SER A 130 -34.97 -14.09 2.77
CA SER A 130 -35.75 -13.93 1.55
C SER A 130 -35.72 -12.48 1.06
N ILE A 131 -35.92 -11.52 1.95
CA ILE A 131 -35.95 -10.08 1.63
C ILE A 131 -34.56 -9.58 1.24
N LEU A 132 -33.52 -9.95 1.99
CA LEU A 132 -32.13 -9.61 1.68
C LEU A 132 -31.71 -10.19 0.33
N SER A 133 -32.05 -11.47 0.08
CA SER A 133 -31.78 -12.12 -1.22
C SER A 133 -32.50 -11.43 -2.36
N ASN A 134 -33.77 -11.05 -2.18
CA ASN A 134 -34.53 -10.40 -3.22
C ASN A 134 -34.10 -8.96 -3.48
N GLN A 135 -33.83 -8.16 -2.45
CA GLN A 135 -33.48 -6.74 -2.63
C GLN A 135 -32.03 -6.52 -3.02
N ILE A 136 -31.10 -7.28 -2.43
CA ILE A 136 -29.66 -7.08 -2.65
C ILE A 136 -29.15 -7.97 -3.78
N SER A 137 -29.55 -9.25 -3.81
CA SER A 137 -29.08 -10.16 -4.87
C SER A 137 -29.73 -9.92 -6.22
N GLN A 138 -30.96 -9.37 -6.30
CA GLN A 138 -31.56 -9.00 -7.59
C GLN A 138 -30.83 -7.83 -8.25
N SER A 139 -30.33 -6.90 -7.47
CA SER A 139 -29.56 -5.76 -8.02
C SER A 139 -28.19 -6.19 -8.54
N ASN A 140 -27.47 -7.11 -7.89
CA ASN A 140 -26.07 -7.40 -8.21
C ASN A 140 -25.69 -8.89 -8.24
N LYS A 141 -26.52 -9.83 -7.77
CA LYS A 141 -26.24 -11.30 -7.70
C LYS A 141 -24.86 -11.66 -7.10
N VAL A 142 -24.34 -10.84 -6.19
CA VAL A 142 -22.96 -10.90 -5.71
C VAL A 142 -22.88 -11.64 -4.38
N LEU A 143 -23.91 -11.45 -3.52
CA LEU A 143 -23.96 -11.97 -2.17
C LEU A 143 -24.90 -13.16 -2.03
N ASN A 144 -24.49 -14.13 -1.23
CA ASN A 144 -25.31 -15.23 -0.76
C ASN A 144 -25.67 -15.00 0.71
N PHE A 145 -26.94 -15.19 1.04
CA PHE A 145 -27.47 -15.16 2.38
C PHE A 145 -27.91 -16.55 2.79
N SER A 146 -27.39 -17.06 3.90
CA SER A 146 -27.74 -18.39 4.41
C SER A 146 -27.94 -18.36 5.92
N LYS A 147 -28.77 -19.25 6.44
CA LYS A 147 -28.89 -19.47 7.87
C LYS A 147 -27.63 -20.15 8.38
N PHE A 148 -27.02 -19.62 9.44
CA PHE A 148 -25.80 -20.17 10.03
C PHE A 148 -26.09 -20.86 11.35
N GLU A 149 -26.81 -20.21 12.25
CA GLU A 149 -27.27 -20.73 13.52
C GLU A 149 -28.74 -20.37 13.70
N GLU A 150 -29.31 -20.69 14.87
CA GLU A 150 -30.75 -20.43 15.10
C GLU A 150 -31.14 -18.95 14.97
N ASN A 151 -30.21 -18.02 15.29
CA ASN A 151 -30.45 -16.58 15.28
C ASN A 151 -29.43 -15.79 14.43
N LYS A 152 -28.64 -16.49 13.60
CA LYS A 152 -27.57 -15.86 12.79
C LYS A 152 -27.76 -16.09 11.30
N ILE A 153 -27.49 -15.05 10.53
CA ILE A 153 -27.46 -15.05 9.07
C ILE A 153 -26.00 -14.89 8.64
N LYS A 154 -25.53 -15.81 7.82
CA LYS A 154 -24.23 -15.75 7.17
C LYS A 154 -24.36 -15.06 5.81
N VAL A 155 -23.55 -14.03 5.59
CA VAL A 155 -23.42 -13.32 4.31
C VAL A 155 -22.07 -13.65 3.72
N SER A 156 -22.04 -14.11 2.49
CA SER A 156 -20.80 -14.45 1.76
C SER A 156 -20.89 -14.03 0.31
N PHE A 157 -19.75 -13.87 -0.36
CA PHE A 157 -19.73 -13.74 -1.80
C PHE A 157 -20.08 -15.09 -2.48
N ASN A 158 -20.73 -15.03 -3.64
CA ASN A 158 -20.88 -16.22 -4.48
C ASN A 158 -19.52 -16.59 -5.11
N GLN A 159 -19.37 -17.82 -5.63
CA GLN A 159 -18.11 -18.31 -6.16
C GLN A 159 -17.62 -17.52 -7.38
N GLN A 160 -18.52 -17.03 -8.22
CA GLN A 160 -18.15 -16.23 -9.39
C GLN A 160 -17.52 -14.89 -8.98
N GLU A 161 -18.12 -14.23 -7.98
CA GLU A 161 -17.58 -12.96 -7.47
C GLU A 161 -16.28 -13.17 -6.68
N LYS A 162 -16.17 -14.27 -5.91
CA LYS A 162 -14.88 -14.63 -5.28
C LYS A 162 -13.79 -14.76 -6.32
N ASN A 163 -13.99 -15.55 -7.36
CA ASN A 163 -13.00 -15.73 -8.43
C ASN A 163 -12.63 -14.41 -9.13
N LYS A 164 -13.59 -13.51 -9.27
CA LYS A 164 -13.36 -12.18 -9.85
C LYS A 164 -12.54 -11.29 -8.90
N ILE A 165 -12.89 -11.30 -7.61
CA ILE A 165 -12.15 -10.58 -6.56
C ILE A 165 -10.72 -11.08 -6.52
N ASP A 166 -10.49 -12.40 -6.50
CA ASP A 166 -9.18 -13.03 -6.46
C ASP A 166 -8.33 -12.58 -7.62
N LYS A 167 -8.86 -12.69 -8.83
CA LYS A 167 -8.15 -12.25 -10.03
C LYS A 167 -7.80 -10.76 -9.98
N GLN A 168 -8.75 -9.90 -9.62
CA GLN A 168 -8.52 -8.47 -9.52
C GLN A 168 -7.47 -8.13 -8.46
N THR A 169 -7.56 -8.75 -7.27
CA THR A 169 -6.62 -8.54 -6.17
C THR A 169 -5.22 -8.97 -6.56
N MET A 170 -5.08 -10.14 -7.18
CA MET A 170 -3.80 -10.64 -7.67
C MET A 170 -3.19 -9.73 -8.75
N ASP A 171 -3.99 -9.26 -9.72
CA ASP A 171 -3.52 -8.37 -10.78
C ASP A 171 -3.08 -7.01 -10.22
N GLN A 172 -3.83 -6.45 -9.27
CA GLN A 172 -3.47 -5.22 -8.57
C GLN A 172 -2.21 -5.39 -7.73
N SER A 173 -2.08 -6.49 -6.97
CA SER A 173 -0.89 -6.79 -6.17
C SER A 173 0.36 -6.87 -7.04
N LEU A 174 0.30 -7.57 -8.18
CA LEU A 174 1.40 -7.66 -9.14
C LEU A 174 1.83 -6.29 -9.65
N GLU A 175 0.87 -5.45 -10.04
CA GLU A 175 1.14 -4.12 -10.55
C GLU A 175 1.80 -3.22 -9.50
N ILE A 176 1.30 -3.27 -8.25
CA ILE A 176 1.84 -2.47 -7.16
C ILE A 176 3.25 -2.93 -6.78
N ILE A 177 3.46 -4.25 -6.67
CA ILE A 177 4.78 -4.83 -6.39
C ILE A 177 5.77 -4.42 -7.49
N ARG A 178 5.37 -4.53 -8.77
CA ARG A 178 6.21 -4.10 -9.90
C ARG A 178 6.61 -2.64 -9.77
N ARG A 179 5.65 -1.73 -9.53
CA ARG A 179 5.93 -0.31 -9.34
C ARG A 179 6.89 -0.05 -8.19
N ARG A 180 6.73 -0.73 -7.04
CA ARG A 180 7.63 -0.57 -5.89
C ARG A 180 9.06 -0.99 -6.21
N VAL A 181 9.21 -2.10 -6.90
CA VAL A 181 10.52 -2.65 -7.30
C VAL A 181 11.17 -1.79 -8.39
N ASP A 182 10.40 -1.34 -9.38
CA ASP A 182 10.89 -0.46 -10.47
C ASP A 182 11.33 0.91 -9.94
N GLU A 183 10.57 1.51 -9.01
CA GLU A 183 10.89 2.80 -8.40
C GLU A 183 12.11 2.76 -7.48
N ALA A 184 12.43 1.58 -6.93
CA ALA A 184 13.68 1.37 -6.19
C ALA A 184 14.91 1.33 -7.11
N GLY A 185 14.74 1.45 -8.43
CA GLY A 185 15.83 1.48 -9.40
C GLY A 185 16.45 0.12 -9.68
N THR A 186 15.77 -0.97 -9.32
CA THR A 186 16.24 -2.33 -9.57
C THR A 186 16.20 -2.65 -11.06
N ARG A 187 17.14 -3.51 -11.52
CA ARG A 187 17.24 -3.86 -12.92
C ARG A 187 16.50 -5.17 -13.21
N GLU A 188 15.57 -5.12 -14.16
CA GLU A 188 14.88 -6.27 -14.75
C GLU A 188 14.35 -7.30 -13.75
N PRO A 189 13.44 -6.89 -12.82
CA PRO A 189 12.85 -7.83 -11.88
C PRO A 189 11.95 -8.83 -12.62
N THR A 190 11.98 -10.08 -12.20
CA THR A 190 11.01 -11.08 -12.64
C THR A 190 9.91 -11.18 -11.57
N ILE A 191 8.68 -10.80 -11.94
CA ILE A 191 7.53 -10.83 -11.03
C ILE A 191 6.42 -11.62 -11.72
N GLN A 192 6.06 -12.77 -11.15
CA GLN A 192 5.13 -13.72 -11.75
C GLN A 192 4.16 -14.30 -10.72
N LYS A 193 2.94 -14.61 -11.17
CA LYS A 193 2.00 -15.42 -10.39
C LYS A 193 2.48 -16.86 -10.30
N GLN A 194 2.34 -17.45 -9.11
CA GLN A 194 2.54 -18.87 -8.89
C GLN A 194 1.30 -19.49 -8.23
N GLY A 195 0.46 -20.14 -9.03
CA GLY A 195 -0.86 -20.59 -8.59
C GLY A 195 -1.82 -19.44 -8.38
N ASP A 196 -2.82 -19.62 -7.49
CA ASP A 196 -3.94 -18.71 -7.35
C ASP A 196 -3.68 -17.55 -6.37
N ARG A 197 -2.79 -17.74 -5.39
CA ARG A 197 -2.60 -16.79 -4.27
C ARG A 197 -1.15 -16.36 -4.05
N ARG A 198 -0.18 -16.85 -4.84
CA ARG A 198 1.23 -16.58 -4.61
C ARG A 198 1.86 -15.78 -5.74
N ILE A 199 2.84 -14.95 -5.38
CA ILE A 199 3.64 -14.15 -6.31
C ILE A 199 5.11 -14.45 -6.04
N VAL A 200 5.82 -14.86 -7.07
CA VAL A 200 7.28 -15.00 -7.07
C VAL A 200 7.89 -13.69 -7.52
N ILE A 201 8.86 -13.20 -6.75
CA ILE A 201 9.57 -11.97 -7.03
C ILE A 201 11.06 -12.28 -7.00
N GLN A 202 11.74 -12.00 -8.11
CA GLN A 202 13.16 -12.22 -8.28
C GLN A 202 13.80 -10.91 -8.74
N VAL A 203 14.77 -10.41 -7.98
CA VAL A 203 15.45 -9.14 -8.26
C VAL A 203 16.95 -9.38 -8.31
N PRO A 204 17.56 -9.39 -9.51
CA PRO A 204 18.99 -9.54 -9.65
C PRO A 204 19.75 -8.36 -9.04
N GLY A 205 20.85 -8.68 -8.34
CA GLY A 205 21.76 -7.67 -7.79
C GLY A 205 21.25 -6.97 -6.53
N LEU A 206 20.13 -7.37 -5.95
CA LEU A 206 19.70 -6.94 -4.62
C LEU A 206 20.43 -7.78 -3.56
N GLY A 207 20.87 -7.14 -2.46
CA GLY A 207 21.77 -7.78 -1.51
C GLY A 207 21.15 -8.91 -0.70
N SER A 208 19.85 -8.83 -0.38
CA SER A 208 19.18 -9.85 0.43
C SER A 208 17.67 -9.91 0.19
N ALA A 209 17.05 -11.02 0.62
CA ALA A 209 15.59 -11.16 0.63
C ALA A 209 14.93 -10.17 1.60
N GLU A 210 15.58 -9.83 2.69
CA GLU A 210 15.12 -8.85 3.68
C GLU A 210 15.03 -7.44 3.07
N GLU A 211 16.00 -7.05 2.26
CA GLU A 211 16.00 -5.79 1.54
C GLU A 211 14.83 -5.74 0.55
N LEU A 212 14.58 -6.83 -0.19
CA LEU A 212 13.43 -6.96 -1.08
C LEU A 212 12.11 -6.87 -0.32
N LEU A 213 11.99 -7.57 0.83
CA LEU A 213 10.81 -7.48 1.69
C LEU A 213 10.58 -6.08 2.24
N GLN A 214 11.63 -5.34 2.55
CA GLN A 214 11.52 -3.93 2.96
C GLN A 214 11.06 -3.02 1.82
N LEU A 215 11.46 -3.30 0.56
CA LEU A 215 11.01 -2.56 -0.63
C LEU A 215 9.55 -2.85 -0.98
N ILE A 216 9.15 -4.13 -0.94
CA ILE A 216 7.75 -4.51 -1.15
C ILE A 216 6.91 -3.93 -0.03
N GLY A 217 7.47 -3.92 1.19
CA GLY A 217 6.90 -3.31 2.37
C GLY A 217 5.66 -4.02 2.90
N LYS A 218 5.05 -3.35 3.87
CA LYS A 218 3.72 -3.67 4.38
C LYS A 218 2.65 -3.22 3.38
N THR A 219 1.40 -3.38 3.71
CA THR A 219 0.27 -2.97 2.86
C THR A 219 0.35 -1.51 2.44
N ALA A 220 0.99 -0.63 3.22
CA ALA A 220 1.10 0.81 3.01
C ALA A 220 -0.27 1.51 2.85
N LYS A 221 -1.24 1.06 3.65
CA LYS A 221 -2.58 1.66 3.69
C LYS A 221 -2.52 2.98 4.43
N LEU A 222 -2.44 4.07 3.67
CA LEU A 222 -2.42 5.43 4.22
C LEU A 222 -3.83 5.98 4.36
N THR A 223 -4.16 6.51 5.55
CA THR A 223 -5.44 7.17 5.82
C THR A 223 -5.24 8.42 6.68
N PHE A 224 -6.10 9.41 6.48
CA PHE A 224 -6.07 10.69 7.19
C PHE A 224 -7.31 10.80 8.06
N HIS A 225 -7.14 10.96 9.36
CA HIS A 225 -8.21 10.94 10.34
C HIS A 225 -8.26 12.21 11.18
N GLN A 226 -9.47 12.56 11.62
CA GLN A 226 -9.64 13.56 12.66
C GLN A 226 -9.17 13.00 14.00
N VAL A 227 -8.37 13.78 14.73
CA VAL A 227 -7.97 13.45 16.10
C VAL A 227 -9.05 13.94 17.05
N ILE A 228 -9.53 13.02 17.88
CA ILE A 228 -10.53 13.32 18.94
C ILE A 228 -9.82 13.57 20.27
N LYS A 229 -8.83 12.74 20.60
CA LYS A 229 -7.98 12.90 21.78
C LYS A 229 -6.58 12.40 21.52
N ASN A 230 -5.60 13.12 22.07
CA ASN A 230 -4.20 12.73 22.12
C ASN A 230 -3.91 12.00 23.45
N ASN A 231 -2.85 11.21 23.46
CA ASN A 231 -2.32 10.54 24.66
C ASN A 231 -3.37 9.77 25.45
N VAL A 232 -4.11 8.88 24.78
CA VAL A 232 -5.02 7.95 25.44
C VAL A 232 -4.33 6.61 25.71
N SER A 233 -4.77 5.90 26.75
CA SER A 233 -4.31 4.52 26.98
C SER A 233 -4.74 3.64 25.79
N CYS A 234 -3.81 2.81 25.30
CA CYS A 234 -4.06 1.88 24.19
C CYS A 234 -5.08 0.77 24.56
N GLU A 235 -5.24 0.48 25.86
CA GLU A 235 -6.20 -0.52 26.37
C GLU A 235 -7.65 0.02 26.46
N LYS A 236 -7.82 1.34 26.28
CA LYS A 236 -9.14 1.95 26.38
C LYS A 236 -10.05 1.46 25.26
N LYS A 237 -11.27 1.06 25.57
CA LYS A 237 -12.29 0.75 24.56
C LYS A 237 -12.75 2.05 23.88
N PRO A 238 -12.62 2.18 22.56
CA PRO A 238 -13.10 3.35 21.85
C PRO A 238 -14.63 3.40 21.81
N SER A 239 -15.18 4.57 21.59
CA SER A 239 -16.61 4.71 21.29
C SER A 239 -16.91 4.06 19.93
N SER A 240 -18.17 3.75 19.63
CA SER A 240 -18.59 3.08 18.39
C SER A 240 -18.21 3.84 17.10
N ARG A 241 -17.91 5.14 17.21
CA ARG A 241 -17.50 5.99 16.08
C ARG A 241 -15.99 6.25 16.00
N ASN A 242 -15.25 5.82 17.02
CA ASN A 242 -13.82 6.11 17.14
C ASN A 242 -13.01 4.83 17.05
N ILE A 243 -11.72 4.98 16.79
CA ILE A 243 -10.70 3.94 16.86
C ILE A 243 -9.55 4.46 17.74
N ILE A 244 -8.82 3.54 18.36
CA ILE A 244 -7.59 3.86 19.09
C ILE A 244 -6.43 3.30 18.27
N VAL A 245 -5.46 4.17 17.96
CA VAL A 245 -4.35 3.84 17.09
C VAL A 245 -3.04 4.23 17.77
N PRO A 246 -2.05 3.31 17.86
CA PRO A 246 -0.75 3.58 18.47
C PRO A 246 0.05 4.59 17.65
N SER A 247 0.84 5.43 18.34
CA SER A 247 1.81 6.31 17.71
C SER A 247 3.12 5.58 17.44
N ILE A 248 3.79 5.91 16.33
CA ILE A 248 5.13 5.39 16.05
C ILE A 248 6.20 6.02 16.94
N ASP A 249 6.01 7.28 17.34
CA ASP A 249 6.97 8.03 18.14
C ASP A 249 6.97 7.62 19.61
N ASP A 250 5.86 7.09 20.13
CA ASP A 250 5.74 6.62 21.51
C ASP A 250 4.83 5.39 21.57
N ILE A 251 5.43 4.23 21.76
CA ILE A 251 4.76 2.91 21.78
C ILE A 251 3.68 2.83 22.86
N ASN A 252 3.80 3.60 23.93
CA ASN A 252 2.83 3.64 25.02
C ASN A 252 1.72 4.69 24.82
N SER A 253 1.84 5.52 23.80
CA SER A 253 0.90 6.59 23.49
C SER A 253 0.02 6.21 22.30
N CYS A 254 -1.28 6.23 22.52
CA CYS A 254 -2.28 6.03 21.47
C CYS A 254 -3.09 7.32 21.24
N LEU A 255 -3.61 7.45 20.04
CA LEU A 255 -4.54 8.53 19.68
C LEU A 255 -5.94 7.95 19.48
N GLU A 256 -6.94 8.63 20.01
CA GLU A 256 -8.35 8.36 19.70
C GLU A 256 -8.73 9.15 18.46
N LEU A 257 -9.03 8.44 17.36
CA LEU A 257 -9.32 9.01 16.04
C LEU A 257 -10.78 8.74 15.66
N GLU A 258 -11.37 9.60 14.85
CA GLU A 258 -12.63 9.28 14.19
C GLU A 258 -12.44 8.06 13.26
N LYS A 259 -13.31 7.04 13.38
CA LYS A 259 -13.22 5.81 12.57
C LYS A 259 -13.31 6.11 11.06
N ARG A 260 -14.09 7.13 10.67
CA ARG A 260 -14.21 7.57 9.28
C ARG A 260 -13.00 8.42 8.90
N PHE A 261 -12.23 7.96 7.93
CA PHE A 261 -11.13 8.76 7.39
C PHE A 261 -11.65 9.91 6.47
N VAL A 262 -10.91 10.99 6.44
CA VAL A 262 -11.19 12.17 5.60
C VAL A 262 -10.79 11.89 4.14
N VAL A 263 -9.56 11.42 3.96
CA VAL A 263 -8.95 11.04 2.68
C VAL A 263 -8.07 9.81 2.88
N SER A 264 -7.81 9.08 1.81
CA SER A 264 -6.95 7.88 1.84
C SER A 264 -5.83 7.95 0.80
N GLY A 265 -4.84 7.08 0.94
CA GLY A 265 -3.71 6.96 0.00
C GLY A 265 -4.13 6.65 -1.44
N SER A 266 -5.30 6.05 -1.66
CA SER A 266 -5.84 5.82 -3.02
C SER A 266 -6.13 7.11 -3.80
N GLN A 267 -6.19 8.26 -3.10
CA GLN A 267 -6.41 9.58 -3.70
C GLN A 267 -5.09 10.34 -3.91
N LEU A 268 -3.94 9.77 -3.54
CA LEU A 268 -2.63 10.34 -3.84
C LEU A 268 -2.32 10.21 -5.34
N THR A 269 -1.75 11.26 -5.90
CA THR A 269 -1.20 11.28 -7.27
C THR A 269 0.30 11.27 -7.27
N ASN A 270 0.92 11.82 -6.21
CA ASN A 270 2.37 11.90 -6.09
C ASN A 270 2.81 11.85 -4.62
N ALA A 271 3.99 11.29 -4.39
CA ALA A 271 4.70 11.34 -3.12
C ALA A 271 6.20 11.38 -3.41
N GLN A 272 6.93 12.30 -2.79
CA GLN A 272 8.36 12.49 -3.03
C GLN A 272 9.11 12.75 -1.72
N PRO A 273 10.37 12.27 -1.59
CA PRO A 273 11.22 12.68 -0.50
C PRO A 273 11.39 14.20 -0.49
N SER A 274 11.39 14.79 0.68
CA SER A 274 11.49 16.22 0.89
C SER A 274 12.18 16.52 2.22
N PHE A 275 12.28 17.79 2.58
CA PHE A 275 12.74 18.23 3.89
C PHE A 275 11.70 19.17 4.50
N ASP A 276 11.57 19.11 5.82
CA ASP A 276 10.73 20.05 6.57
C ASP A 276 11.43 21.43 6.73
N GLN A 277 10.74 22.37 7.37
CA GLN A 277 11.27 23.71 7.63
C GLN A 277 12.55 23.72 8.51
N ASN A 278 12.78 22.64 9.26
CA ASN A 278 13.95 22.45 10.10
C ASN A 278 15.05 21.62 9.41
N ASN A 279 14.93 21.41 8.09
CA ASN A 279 15.83 20.60 7.26
C ASN A 279 15.92 19.13 7.70
N ARG A 280 14.86 18.58 8.29
CA ARG A 280 14.73 17.16 8.63
C ARG A 280 14.07 16.40 7.49
N PRO A 281 14.46 15.13 7.23
CA PRO A 281 13.83 14.31 6.19
C PRO A 281 12.32 14.20 6.39
N ALA A 282 11.58 14.34 5.29
CA ALA A 282 10.13 14.36 5.27
C ALA A 282 9.62 13.79 3.93
N VAL A 283 8.32 13.61 3.78
CA VAL A 283 7.70 13.19 2.52
C VAL A 283 6.64 14.19 2.10
N SER A 284 6.85 14.84 0.96
CA SER A 284 5.81 15.66 0.33
C SER A 284 4.81 14.78 -0.40
N PHE A 285 3.53 15.15 -0.34
CA PHE A 285 2.46 14.42 -1.04
C PHE A 285 1.51 15.36 -1.75
N GLN A 286 0.80 14.81 -2.75
CA GLN A 286 -0.25 15.53 -3.47
C GLN A 286 -1.43 14.60 -3.76
N PHE A 287 -2.64 15.07 -3.49
CA PHE A 287 -3.89 14.38 -3.83
C PHE A 287 -4.36 14.71 -5.24
N ASN A 288 -5.18 13.82 -5.79
CA ASN A 288 -5.98 14.09 -6.98
C ASN A 288 -7.06 15.15 -6.69
N PRO A 289 -7.74 15.72 -7.71
CA PRO A 289 -8.72 16.78 -7.49
C PRO A 289 -9.87 16.44 -6.54
N VAL A 290 -10.23 15.16 -6.42
CA VAL A 290 -11.29 14.70 -5.51
C VAL A 290 -10.78 14.68 -4.06
N GLY A 291 -9.61 14.09 -3.83
CA GLY A 291 -8.95 14.08 -2.52
C GLY A 291 -8.58 15.49 -2.06
N GLY A 292 -8.05 16.31 -2.97
CA GLY A 292 -7.68 17.70 -2.69
C GLY A 292 -8.86 18.54 -2.24
N ARG A 293 -10.04 18.40 -2.86
CA ARG A 293 -11.26 19.09 -2.40
C ARG A 293 -11.67 18.64 -1.01
N LYS A 294 -11.75 17.31 -0.75
CA LYS A 294 -12.11 16.78 0.57
C LYS A 294 -11.14 17.26 1.66
N PHE A 295 -9.84 17.20 1.36
CA PHE A 295 -8.80 17.65 2.27
C PHE A 295 -8.83 19.16 2.50
N GLY A 296 -9.06 19.94 1.44
CA GLY A 296 -9.24 21.39 1.51
C GLY A 296 -10.45 21.79 2.38
N ASP A 297 -11.62 21.20 2.13
CA ASP A 297 -12.82 21.44 2.94
C ASP A 297 -12.60 21.06 4.41
N TYR A 298 -11.93 19.94 4.66
CA TYR A 298 -11.60 19.51 6.01
C TYR A 298 -10.64 20.50 6.70
N THR A 299 -9.53 20.87 6.05
CA THR A 299 -8.55 21.79 6.64
C THR A 299 -9.10 23.19 6.88
N LYS A 300 -9.99 23.67 6.00
CA LYS A 300 -10.70 24.94 6.18
C LYS A 300 -11.51 25.00 7.48
N ASN A 301 -12.18 23.89 7.82
CA ASN A 301 -13.09 23.82 8.97
C ASN A 301 -12.38 23.39 10.27
N ASN A 302 -11.10 23.00 10.22
CA ASN A 302 -10.36 22.43 11.35
C ASN A 302 -9.00 23.12 11.58
N ILE A 303 -8.87 24.39 11.22
CA ILE A 303 -7.65 25.17 11.51
C ILE A 303 -7.42 25.20 13.02
N GLY A 304 -6.18 24.97 13.44
CA GLY A 304 -5.77 24.87 14.85
C GLY A 304 -5.97 23.50 15.48
N ASN A 305 -6.65 22.58 14.81
CA ASN A 305 -6.85 21.20 15.28
C ASN A 305 -5.79 20.25 14.67
N PRO A 306 -5.37 19.20 15.40
CA PRO A 306 -4.51 18.18 14.84
C PRO A 306 -5.30 17.24 13.91
N PHE A 307 -4.61 16.69 12.92
CA PHE A 307 -5.09 15.56 12.14
C PHE A 307 -4.04 14.45 12.10
N ALA A 308 -4.48 13.20 12.17
CA ALA A 308 -3.58 12.07 12.20
C ALA A 308 -3.38 11.49 10.79
N ILE A 309 -2.13 11.23 10.47
CA ILE A 309 -1.70 10.47 9.29
C ILE A 309 -1.40 9.05 9.78
N VAL A 310 -2.21 8.10 9.34
CA VAL A 310 -2.16 6.70 9.77
C VAL A 310 -1.68 5.84 8.62
N LEU A 311 -0.63 5.06 8.85
CA LEU A 311 -0.09 4.08 7.92
C LEU A 311 -0.14 2.70 8.58
N ASP A 312 -0.81 1.74 7.93
CA ASP A 312 -0.92 0.36 8.42
C ASP A 312 -1.32 0.26 9.91
N ASN A 313 -2.36 1.02 10.30
CA ASN A 313 -2.88 1.09 11.67
C ASN A 313 -1.89 1.67 12.71
N GLN A 314 -0.91 2.45 12.28
CA GLN A 314 -0.03 3.22 13.15
C GLN A 314 -0.06 4.71 12.79
N VAL A 315 -0.13 5.60 13.75
CA VAL A 315 0.00 7.05 13.52
C VAL A 315 1.46 7.37 13.29
N ILE A 316 1.78 7.82 12.07
CA ILE A 316 3.14 8.23 11.71
C ILE A 316 3.39 9.72 11.94
N SER A 317 2.32 10.52 12.00
CA SER A 317 2.41 11.95 12.29
C SER A 317 1.02 12.49 12.66
N ALA A 318 0.97 13.49 13.54
CA ALA A 318 -0.27 14.17 13.91
C ALA A 318 -0.08 15.70 13.95
N PRO A 319 0.18 16.34 12.78
CA PRO A 319 0.44 17.78 12.71
C PRO A 319 -0.83 18.59 12.99
N ILE A 320 -0.63 19.81 13.50
CA ILE A 320 -1.69 20.80 13.64
C ILE A 320 -1.91 21.53 12.31
N ILE A 321 -3.15 21.65 11.89
CA ILE A 321 -3.52 22.39 10.68
C ILE A 321 -3.27 23.90 10.90
N GLN A 322 -2.26 24.45 10.23
CA GLN A 322 -1.88 25.86 10.36
C GLN A 322 -2.77 26.78 9.52
N SER A 323 -3.23 26.31 8.35
CA SER A 323 -4.01 27.09 7.41
C SER A 323 -4.86 26.19 6.51
N HIS A 324 -5.79 26.79 5.78
CA HIS A 324 -6.53 26.13 4.72
C HIS A 324 -5.60 25.65 3.59
N ILE A 325 -5.73 24.38 3.17
CA ILE A 325 -4.91 23.75 2.14
C ILE A 325 -5.76 23.38 0.92
N PRO A 326 -6.15 24.33 0.06
CA PRO A 326 -7.06 24.07 -1.06
C PRO A 326 -6.44 23.22 -2.17
N GLY A 327 -5.09 23.23 -2.28
CA GLY A 327 -4.36 22.47 -3.31
C GLY A 327 -4.23 20.98 -3.04
N GLY A 328 -4.61 20.51 -1.84
CA GLY A 328 -4.52 19.11 -1.48
C GLY A 328 -3.10 18.55 -1.43
N SER A 329 -2.11 19.39 -1.17
CA SER A 329 -0.70 19.00 -0.98
C SER A 329 -0.27 19.23 0.46
N GLY A 330 0.70 18.48 0.92
CA GLY A 330 1.24 18.60 2.27
C GLY A 330 2.58 17.90 2.42
N ILE A 331 3.10 17.95 3.64
CA ILE A 331 4.35 17.28 4.01
C ILE A 331 4.08 16.41 5.23
N ILE A 332 4.47 15.15 5.14
CA ILE A 332 4.49 14.20 6.27
C ILE A 332 5.83 14.38 6.97
N THR A 333 5.77 14.85 8.20
CA THR A 333 6.93 15.03 9.07
C THR A 333 6.94 13.95 10.14
N GLY A 334 8.13 13.56 10.60
CA GLY A 334 8.35 12.56 11.65
C GLY A 334 9.86 12.45 11.89
N ASP A 335 10.27 11.56 12.78
CA ASP A 335 11.70 11.28 13.01
C ASP A 335 12.23 10.28 11.97
N PHE A 336 12.16 10.68 10.68
CA PHE A 336 12.63 9.87 9.58
C PHE A 336 14.12 10.05 9.30
N THR A 337 14.79 8.97 8.96
CA THR A 337 16.06 9.01 8.24
C THR A 337 15.81 9.33 6.75
N VAL A 338 16.87 9.67 6.01
CA VAL A 338 16.78 9.90 4.55
C VAL A 338 16.29 8.64 3.85
N GLU A 339 16.80 7.48 4.24
CA GLU A 339 16.42 6.17 3.68
C GLU A 339 14.96 5.84 3.97
N GLU A 340 14.47 6.10 5.17
CA GLU A 340 13.07 5.87 5.54
C GLU A 340 12.13 6.79 4.79
N SER A 341 12.46 8.07 4.64
CA SER A 341 11.66 9.02 3.87
C SER A 341 11.60 8.65 2.38
N ASN A 342 12.71 8.21 1.80
CA ASN A 342 12.75 7.69 0.43
C ASN A 342 11.86 6.46 0.27
N ARG A 343 11.99 5.49 1.17
CA ARG A 343 11.18 4.25 1.16
C ARG A 343 9.70 4.55 1.30
N LEU A 344 9.34 5.41 2.26
CA LEU A 344 7.95 5.83 2.47
C LEU A 344 7.38 6.51 1.21
N ALA A 345 8.14 7.39 0.57
CA ALA A 345 7.72 8.04 -0.67
C ALA A 345 7.45 7.03 -1.80
N ILE A 346 8.32 6.01 -1.96
CA ILE A 346 8.13 4.92 -2.93
C ILE A 346 6.84 4.17 -2.62
N LEU A 347 6.63 3.74 -1.37
CA LEU A 347 5.46 2.99 -0.94
C LEU A 347 4.15 3.78 -1.20
N LEU A 348 4.15 5.07 -0.87
CA LEU A 348 2.97 5.92 -1.05
C LEU A 348 2.67 6.20 -2.51
N ARG A 349 3.69 6.39 -3.36
CA ARG A 349 3.54 6.63 -4.80
C ARG A 349 3.08 5.38 -5.54
N ALA A 350 3.63 4.22 -5.20
CA ALA A 350 3.21 2.95 -5.78
C ALA A 350 1.81 2.52 -5.35
N GLY A 351 1.38 2.99 -4.17
CA GLY A 351 0.05 2.73 -3.60
C GLY A 351 0.01 1.56 -2.61
N ALA A 352 -1.14 1.44 -1.95
CA ALA A 352 -1.38 0.38 -0.99
C ALA A 352 -1.63 -0.97 -1.68
N LEU A 353 -1.04 -2.03 -1.14
CA LEU A 353 -1.40 -3.39 -1.53
C LEU A 353 -2.85 -3.66 -1.11
N PRO A 354 -3.64 -4.35 -1.93
CA PRO A 354 -5.04 -4.65 -1.63
C PRO A 354 -5.18 -5.74 -0.56
N ALA A 355 -4.11 -6.53 -0.32
CA ALA A 355 -4.08 -7.64 0.63
C ALA A 355 -2.66 -7.88 1.14
#